data_36887a4e37d59098e2687253816c386f
#
_entry.id   36887a4e37d59098e2687253816c386f
#
_cell.length_a   1.000
_cell.length_b   1.000
_cell.length_c   1.000
_cell.angle_alpha   90.00
_cell.angle_beta   90.00
_cell.angle_gamma   90.00
#
_symmetry.space_group_name_H-M   'P 1'
#
loop_
_entity.id
_entity.type
_entity.pdbx_description
1 polymer ?
#
loop_
_entity_poly.entity_id
_entity_poly.type
_entity_poly.pdbx_seq_one_letter_code
_entity_poly.pdbx_strand_id
1 'polypeptide(L)'
;MSSVYFYNPNRFKKLPYGDIKKWSSLFDLINFNVSFIDRTGFIKVPIKTATPLQLIMPEYDSGFSMTYEECCQAQVRNILDRQQDSDIPIRLLYSGGIDSSLILVSFIKEIGLAETEKRIQLVMSTDSIEENPWLWEKIIRRSKFQIIGSERH
;
A
#
# COMPACT_ATOMS: atom_id res chain seq x y z
N MET A 1 6.71 14.77 -16.97
CA MET A 1 6.82 14.91 -15.50
C MET A 1 5.47 14.58 -14.91
N SER A 2 5.41 13.57 -14.04
CA SER A 2 4.19 13.21 -13.33
C SER A 2 3.86 14.27 -12.29
N SER A 3 2.62 14.69 -12.22
CA SER A 3 2.17 15.69 -11.24
C SER A 3 1.28 15.05 -10.20
N VAL A 4 1.55 15.33 -8.94
CA VAL A 4 0.71 14.91 -7.82
C VAL A 4 -0.09 16.11 -7.35
N TYR A 5 -1.40 15.93 -7.30
CA TYR A 5 -2.31 16.99 -6.85
C TYR A 5 -2.89 16.61 -5.50
N PHE A 6 -2.62 17.43 -4.49
CA PHE A 6 -3.25 17.29 -3.18
C PHE A 6 -4.49 18.16 -3.10
N TYR A 7 -5.58 17.55 -2.71
CA TYR A 7 -6.86 18.20 -2.53
C TYR A 7 -7.14 18.47 -1.06
N ASN A 8 -7.50 19.71 -0.74
CA ASN A 8 -8.00 20.06 0.59
C ASN A 8 -9.47 20.49 0.46
N PRO A 9 -10.43 19.68 0.97
CA PRO A 9 -11.85 19.94 0.83
C PRO A 9 -12.30 21.28 1.44
N ASN A 10 -11.64 21.75 2.49
CA ASN A 10 -11.96 23.02 3.13
C ASN A 10 -11.58 24.25 2.30
N ARG A 11 -10.60 24.12 1.41
CA ARG A 11 -10.24 25.19 0.47
C ARG A 11 -11.14 25.22 -0.75
N PHE A 12 -11.69 24.08 -1.16
CA PHE A 12 -12.56 23.97 -2.33
C PHE A 12 -13.92 24.62 -2.14
N LYS A 13 -14.49 24.54 -0.93
CA LYS A 13 -15.78 25.18 -0.60
C LYS A 13 -15.78 26.71 -0.77
N LYS A 14 -14.60 27.31 -0.91
CA LYS A 14 -14.43 28.77 -1.02
C LYS A 14 -14.14 29.27 -2.44
N LEU A 15 -14.10 28.38 -3.44
CA LEU A 15 -13.76 28.78 -4.81
C LEU A 15 -15.02 29.00 -5.65
N PRO A 16 -15.13 30.14 -6.38
CA PRO A 16 -16.37 30.55 -7.05
C PRO A 16 -16.62 29.92 -8.43
N TYR A 17 -15.99 28.81 -8.77
CA TYR A 17 -16.03 28.25 -10.12
C TYR A 17 -17.04 27.11 -10.28
N GLY A 18 -17.99 27.29 -11.23
CA GLY A 18 -19.12 26.37 -11.48
C GLY A 18 -18.74 24.94 -11.87
N ASP A 19 -17.62 24.73 -12.54
CA ASP A 19 -17.18 23.37 -12.94
C ASP A 19 -16.63 22.55 -11.78
N ILE A 20 -16.23 23.20 -10.69
CA ILE A 20 -15.77 22.53 -9.46
C ILE A 20 -16.91 21.82 -8.75
N LYS A 21 -18.14 22.25 -8.95
CA LYS A 21 -19.33 21.69 -8.30
C LYS A 21 -19.55 20.21 -8.66
N LYS A 22 -19.18 19.79 -9.87
CA LYS A 22 -19.24 18.37 -10.27
C LYS A 22 -18.20 17.50 -9.57
N TRP A 23 -17.03 18.06 -9.32
CA TRP A 23 -15.95 17.36 -8.64
C TRP A 23 -16.13 17.38 -7.11
N SER A 24 -16.67 18.49 -6.56
CA SER A 24 -16.94 18.59 -5.11
C SER A 24 -17.93 17.52 -4.67
N SER A 25 -18.95 17.22 -5.47
CA SER A 25 -19.92 16.17 -5.15
C SER A 25 -19.29 14.78 -5.07
N LEU A 26 -18.31 14.48 -5.92
CA LEU A 26 -17.55 13.24 -5.86
C LEU A 26 -16.69 13.18 -4.60
N PHE A 27 -16.08 14.29 -4.20
CA PHE A 27 -15.22 14.38 -3.02
C PHE A 27 -16.00 14.43 -1.70
N ASP A 28 -17.17 15.07 -1.69
CA ASP A 28 -18.08 15.03 -0.55
C ASP A 28 -18.61 13.59 -0.31
N LEU A 29 -18.77 12.79 -1.37
CA LEU A 29 -19.16 11.38 -1.28
C LEU A 29 -18.08 10.51 -0.64
N ILE A 30 -16.81 10.84 -0.86
CA ILE A 30 -15.68 10.03 -0.39
C ILE A 30 -15.22 10.45 1.02
N ASN A 31 -15.60 11.65 1.47
CA ASN A 31 -15.35 12.22 2.81
C ASN A 31 -13.88 12.16 3.29
N PHE A 32 -12.91 12.03 2.38
CA PHE A 32 -11.50 11.92 2.67
C PHE A 32 -10.67 13.01 1.99
N ASN A 33 -9.49 13.29 2.56
CA ASN A 33 -8.44 14.03 1.87
C ASN A 33 -7.90 13.16 0.73
N VAL A 34 -8.42 13.37 -0.48
CA VAL A 34 -8.00 12.59 -1.65
C VAL A 34 -6.86 13.31 -2.36
N SER A 35 -5.79 12.59 -2.64
CA SER A 35 -4.72 13.03 -3.53
C SER A 35 -4.86 12.34 -4.89
N PHE A 36 -4.60 13.08 -5.98
CA PHE A 36 -4.55 12.54 -7.32
C PHE A 36 -3.12 12.44 -7.81
N ILE A 37 -2.82 11.33 -8.44
CA ILE A 37 -1.55 11.14 -9.15
C ILE A 37 -1.89 11.03 -10.64
N ASP A 38 -1.52 12.05 -11.41
CA ASP A 38 -1.58 11.97 -12.86
C ASP A 38 -0.21 11.56 -13.39
N ARG A 39 -0.10 10.30 -13.79
CA ARG A 39 1.12 9.74 -14.41
C ARG A 39 1.21 10.07 -15.90
N THR A 40 0.08 10.38 -16.53
CA THR A 40 0.02 10.63 -17.97
C THR A 40 0.39 12.06 -18.33
N GLY A 41 0.24 13.00 -17.39
CA GLY A 41 0.43 14.42 -17.61
C GLY A 41 -0.66 15.08 -18.49
N PHE A 42 -1.72 14.32 -18.82
CA PHE A 42 -2.81 14.80 -19.68
C PHE A 42 -3.95 15.47 -18.92
N ILE A 43 -4.07 15.22 -17.64
CA ILE A 43 -5.15 15.79 -16.83
C ILE A 43 -4.83 17.24 -16.51
N LYS A 44 -5.55 18.14 -17.15
CA LYS A 44 -5.52 19.57 -16.79
C LYS A 44 -6.53 19.79 -15.67
N VAL A 45 -6.06 19.74 -14.44
CA VAL A 45 -6.89 20.13 -13.30
C VAL A 45 -6.99 21.66 -13.30
N PRO A 46 -8.19 22.25 -13.38
CA PRO A 46 -8.37 23.70 -13.45
C PRO A 46 -8.03 24.44 -12.15
N ILE A 47 -7.41 23.75 -11.20
CA ILE A 47 -7.14 24.26 -9.87
C ILE A 47 -5.64 24.30 -9.65
N LYS A 48 -5.10 25.49 -9.39
CA LYS A 48 -3.77 25.63 -8.83
C LYS A 48 -3.81 25.16 -7.39
N THR A 49 -3.37 23.94 -7.13
CA THR A 49 -3.13 23.47 -5.76
C THR A 49 -1.96 24.25 -5.16
N ALA A 50 -2.08 24.61 -3.91
CA ALA A 50 -1.12 25.51 -3.27
C ALA A 50 0.29 24.89 -3.09
N THR A 51 0.45 23.60 -3.36
CA THR A 51 1.75 22.92 -3.25
C THR A 51 1.80 21.74 -4.21
N PRO A 52 2.38 21.91 -5.41
CA PRO A 52 2.73 20.76 -6.23
C PRO A 52 3.88 20.03 -5.53
N LEU A 53 3.62 18.86 -4.97
CA LEU A 53 4.68 17.96 -4.58
C LEU A 53 5.21 17.33 -5.86
N GLN A 54 6.42 17.67 -6.25
CA GLN A 54 7.11 16.96 -7.31
C GLN A 54 7.64 15.64 -6.75
N LEU A 55 6.84 14.59 -6.87
CA LEU A 55 7.33 13.24 -6.65
C LEU A 55 8.06 12.80 -7.92
N ILE A 56 9.28 12.30 -7.75
CA ILE A 56 9.99 11.61 -8.83
C ILE A 56 9.24 10.29 -9.03
N MET A 57 8.33 10.28 -9.98
CA MET A 57 7.61 9.07 -10.36
C MET A 57 8.37 8.42 -11.53
N PRO A 58 8.48 7.09 -11.55
CA PRO A 58 8.98 6.39 -12.73
C PRO A 58 8.18 6.80 -13.96
N GLU A 59 8.87 6.91 -15.11
CA GLU A 59 8.19 7.15 -16.38
C GLU A 59 7.17 6.04 -16.66
N TYR A 60 6.08 6.40 -17.31
CA TYR A 60 5.09 5.43 -17.75
C TYR A 60 5.70 4.59 -18.88
N ASP A 61 5.81 3.30 -18.65
CA ASP A 61 6.24 2.32 -19.66
C ASP A 61 5.02 1.68 -20.30
N SER A 62 4.75 2.02 -21.55
CA SER A 62 3.65 1.44 -22.34
C SER A 62 3.92 -0.02 -22.72
N GLY A 63 5.15 -0.50 -22.64
CA GLY A 63 5.57 -1.88 -22.86
C GLY A 63 5.47 -2.75 -21.62
N PHE A 64 5.12 -2.19 -20.46
CA PHE A 64 5.00 -2.95 -19.23
C PHE A 64 3.85 -3.93 -19.30
N SER A 65 4.16 -5.24 -19.24
CA SER A 65 3.21 -6.33 -19.44
C SER A 65 3.08 -7.27 -18.25
N MET A 66 3.79 -7.01 -17.15
CA MET A 66 3.72 -7.85 -15.95
C MET A 66 2.33 -7.78 -15.31
N THR A 67 1.82 -8.93 -14.91
CA THR A 67 0.63 -9.02 -14.08
C THR A 67 0.92 -8.47 -12.67
N TYR A 68 -0.14 -8.16 -11.94
CA TYR A 68 -0.01 -7.72 -10.55
C TYR A 68 0.71 -8.77 -9.67
N GLU A 69 0.41 -10.06 -9.89
CA GLU A 69 1.05 -11.15 -9.17
C GLU A 69 2.56 -11.22 -9.48
N GLU A 70 2.95 -11.12 -10.73
CA GLU A 70 4.37 -11.09 -11.13
C GLU A 70 5.11 -9.89 -10.53
N CYS A 71 4.46 -8.74 -10.43
CA CYS A 71 5.03 -7.58 -9.75
C CYS A 71 5.26 -7.85 -8.26
N CYS A 72 4.29 -8.47 -7.58
CA CYS A 72 4.41 -8.82 -6.17
C CYS A 72 5.57 -9.81 -5.95
N GLN A 73 5.66 -10.84 -6.78
CA GLN A 73 6.73 -11.84 -6.72
C GLN A 73 8.10 -11.21 -7.01
N ALA A 74 8.21 -10.36 -8.02
CA ALA A 74 9.44 -9.63 -8.32
C ALA A 74 9.88 -8.76 -7.14
N GLN A 75 8.94 -8.12 -6.46
CA GLN A 75 9.23 -7.31 -5.28
C GLN A 75 9.70 -8.17 -4.10
N VAL A 76 9.12 -9.35 -3.88
CA VAL A 76 9.58 -10.29 -2.86
C VAL A 76 11.03 -10.71 -3.15
N ARG A 77 11.36 -11.11 -4.39
CA ARG A 77 12.74 -11.44 -4.77
C ARG A 77 13.70 -10.31 -4.49
N ASN A 78 13.35 -9.09 -4.88
CA ASN A 78 14.17 -7.90 -4.63
C ASN A 78 14.42 -7.65 -3.12
N ILE A 79 13.41 -7.89 -2.27
CA ILE A 79 13.58 -7.78 -0.81
C ILE A 79 14.52 -8.86 -0.29
N LEU A 80 14.36 -10.09 -0.74
CA LEU A 80 15.18 -11.23 -0.34
C LEU A 80 16.64 -11.05 -0.78
N ASP A 81 16.87 -10.56 -1.99
CA ASP A 81 18.21 -10.29 -2.52
C ASP A 81 18.94 -9.23 -1.68
N ARG A 82 18.24 -8.20 -1.25
CA ARG A 82 18.81 -7.16 -0.36
C ARG A 82 19.13 -7.68 1.05
N GLN A 83 18.57 -8.81 1.42
CA GLN A 83 18.73 -9.41 2.73
C GLN A 83 19.67 -10.62 2.75
N GLN A 84 20.27 -10.97 1.62
CA GLN A 84 21.11 -12.19 1.51
C GLN A 84 22.23 -12.30 2.56
N ASP A 85 22.84 -11.16 2.91
CA ASP A 85 23.97 -11.09 3.84
C ASP A 85 23.55 -10.74 5.27
N SER A 86 22.27 -10.81 5.60
CA SER A 86 21.74 -10.42 6.91
C SER A 86 21.09 -11.58 7.64
N ASP A 87 21.57 -11.87 8.84
CA ASP A 87 20.93 -12.83 9.76
C ASP A 87 19.70 -12.25 10.49
N ILE A 88 19.39 -10.97 10.24
CA ILE A 88 18.26 -10.30 10.88
C ILE A 88 16.98 -10.66 10.13
N PRO A 89 15.93 -11.18 10.79
CA PRO A 89 14.69 -11.51 10.12
C PRO A 89 13.98 -10.25 9.60
N ILE A 90 13.26 -10.42 8.49
CA ILE A 90 12.39 -9.38 7.94
C ILE A 90 11.22 -9.19 8.90
N ARG A 91 11.03 -7.99 9.43
CA ARG A 91 9.88 -7.66 10.25
C ARG A 91 8.73 -7.16 9.40
N LEU A 92 7.68 -7.95 9.33
CA LEU A 92 6.43 -7.56 8.68
C LEU A 92 5.46 -6.97 9.72
N LEU A 93 5.17 -5.69 9.59
CA LEU A 93 4.11 -5.02 10.35
C LEU A 93 2.76 -5.50 9.80
N TYR A 94 2.21 -6.53 10.43
CA TYR A 94 0.97 -7.16 9.99
C TYR A 94 -0.22 -6.52 10.71
N SER A 95 -1.02 -5.75 9.98
CA SER A 95 -2.23 -5.10 10.51
C SER A 95 -3.50 -5.93 10.35
N GLY A 96 -3.46 -7.03 9.58
CA GLY A 96 -4.65 -7.78 9.17
C GLY A 96 -5.34 -7.22 7.93
N GLY A 97 -5.08 -5.96 7.56
CA GLY A 97 -5.62 -5.34 6.36
C GLY A 97 -5.09 -5.97 5.06
N ILE A 98 -5.73 -5.59 3.94
CA ILE A 98 -5.46 -6.18 2.63
C ILE A 98 -4.00 -6.09 2.21
N ASP A 99 -3.35 -4.94 2.44
CA ASP A 99 -1.97 -4.69 2.00
C ASP A 99 -0.97 -5.57 2.76
N SER A 100 -1.08 -5.64 4.09
CA SER A 100 -0.19 -6.47 4.90
C SER A 100 -0.42 -7.97 4.68
N SER A 101 -1.67 -8.37 4.44
CA SER A 101 -2.03 -9.73 4.06
C SER A 101 -1.47 -10.10 2.68
N LEU A 102 -1.56 -9.19 1.71
CA LEU A 102 -0.98 -9.37 0.39
C LEU A 102 0.53 -9.59 0.46
N ILE A 103 1.25 -8.78 1.25
CA ILE A 103 2.69 -8.93 1.43
C ILE A 103 3.01 -10.33 1.96
N LEU A 104 2.35 -10.76 3.04
CA LEU A 104 2.57 -12.09 3.62
C LEU A 104 2.29 -13.22 2.63
N VAL A 105 1.16 -13.15 1.93
CA VAL A 105 0.78 -14.15 0.91
C VAL A 105 1.77 -14.16 -0.25
N SER A 106 2.29 -13.02 -0.66
CA SER A 106 3.30 -12.93 -1.73
C SER A 106 4.59 -13.65 -1.36
N PHE A 107 5.07 -13.51 -0.12
CA PHE A 107 6.21 -14.28 0.38
C PHE A 107 5.92 -15.78 0.39
N ILE A 108 4.76 -16.19 0.90
CA ILE A 108 4.36 -17.61 0.94
C ILE A 108 4.29 -18.19 -0.48
N LYS A 109 3.77 -17.44 -1.44
CA LYS A 109 3.69 -17.89 -2.85
C LYS A 109 5.06 -17.98 -3.51
N GLU A 110 5.98 -17.09 -3.22
CA GLU A 110 7.30 -17.05 -3.87
C GLU A 110 8.27 -18.09 -3.28
N ILE A 111 8.36 -18.22 -1.96
CA ILE A 111 9.35 -19.06 -1.30
C ILE A 111 8.78 -20.20 -0.46
N GLY A 112 7.46 -20.35 -0.43
CA GLY A 112 6.76 -21.35 0.36
C GLY A 112 6.63 -20.97 1.84
N LEU A 113 5.65 -21.60 2.52
CA LEU A 113 5.33 -21.28 3.93
C LEU A 113 6.52 -21.52 4.86
N ALA A 114 7.18 -22.69 4.75
CA ALA A 114 8.25 -23.07 5.65
C ALA A 114 9.48 -22.14 5.58
N GLU A 115 9.81 -21.63 4.39
CA GLU A 115 10.89 -20.68 4.24
C GLU A 115 10.47 -19.28 4.66
N THR A 116 9.22 -18.91 4.44
CA THR A 116 8.65 -17.64 4.91
C THR A 116 8.67 -17.56 6.44
N GLU A 117 8.32 -18.65 7.14
CA GLU A 117 8.37 -18.74 8.61
C GLU A 117 9.76 -18.50 9.20
N LYS A 118 10.81 -18.90 8.50
CA LYS A 118 12.19 -18.70 8.94
C LYS A 118 12.66 -17.26 8.75
N ARG A 119 12.23 -16.63 7.65
CA ARG A 119 12.74 -15.32 7.23
C ARG A 119 11.92 -14.16 7.75
N ILE A 120 10.64 -14.39 8.03
CA ILE A 120 9.71 -13.32 8.42
C ILE A 120 9.32 -13.46 9.90
N GLN A 121 9.44 -12.35 10.60
CA GLN A 121 8.89 -12.14 11.93
C GLN A 121 7.66 -11.23 11.81
N LEU A 122 6.52 -11.69 12.31
CA LEU A 122 5.29 -10.92 12.29
C LEU A 122 5.20 -10.00 13.50
N VAL A 123 5.02 -8.72 13.26
CA VAL A 123 4.69 -7.73 14.31
C VAL A 123 3.21 -7.42 14.18
N MET A 124 2.41 -7.84 15.17
CA MET A 124 0.95 -7.74 15.10
C MET A 124 0.31 -7.51 16.46
N SER A 125 -0.95 -7.06 16.45
CA SER A 125 -1.78 -6.86 17.64
C SER A 125 -3.02 -7.76 17.58
N THR A 126 -3.81 -7.78 18.65
CA THR A 126 -5.12 -8.43 18.66
C THR A 126 -6.05 -7.90 17.59
N ASP A 127 -6.01 -6.58 17.30
CA ASP A 127 -6.80 -5.96 16.24
C ASP A 127 -6.49 -6.54 14.86
N SER A 128 -5.22 -6.91 14.65
CA SER A 128 -4.80 -7.56 13.39
C SER A 128 -5.47 -8.92 13.17
N ILE A 129 -5.79 -9.62 14.26
CA ILE A 129 -6.52 -10.89 14.21
C ILE A 129 -8.00 -10.64 13.89
N GLU A 130 -8.59 -9.63 14.53
CA GLU A 130 -9.99 -9.25 14.32
C GLU A 130 -10.24 -8.75 12.90
N GLU A 131 -9.27 -8.04 12.30
CA GLU A 131 -9.34 -7.53 10.94
C GLU A 131 -9.36 -8.66 9.89
N ASN A 132 -8.57 -9.73 10.11
CA ASN A 132 -8.53 -10.88 9.19
C ASN A 132 -8.49 -12.21 9.96
N PRO A 133 -9.61 -12.62 10.57
CA PRO A 133 -9.68 -13.85 11.36
C PRO A 133 -9.46 -15.11 10.51
N TRP A 134 -9.79 -15.04 9.21
CA TRP A 134 -9.59 -16.19 8.32
C TRP A 134 -8.10 -16.50 8.13
N LEU A 135 -7.28 -15.49 7.81
CA LEU A 135 -5.84 -15.68 7.58
C LEU A 135 -5.15 -16.11 8.88
N TRP A 136 -5.60 -15.57 10.02
CA TRP A 136 -5.14 -15.98 11.33
C TRP A 136 -5.40 -17.47 11.57
N GLU A 137 -6.65 -17.92 11.50
CA GLU A 137 -7.05 -19.29 11.82
C GLU A 137 -6.52 -20.33 10.83
N LYS A 138 -6.42 -19.99 9.54
CA LYS A 138 -6.04 -20.94 8.51
C LYS A 138 -4.53 -21.03 8.28
N ILE A 139 -3.81 -19.95 8.49
CA ILE A 139 -2.39 -19.86 8.16
C ILE A 139 -1.57 -19.52 9.39
N ILE A 140 -1.68 -18.30 9.94
CA ILE A 140 -0.73 -17.76 10.91
C ILE A 140 -0.70 -18.59 12.19
N ARG A 141 -1.85 -18.90 12.79
CA ARG A 141 -1.96 -19.67 14.04
C ARG A 141 -1.42 -21.11 13.93
N ARG A 142 -1.45 -21.68 12.72
CA ARG A 142 -1.01 -23.05 12.45
C ARG A 142 0.43 -23.15 12.01
N SER A 143 1.04 -22.04 11.78
CA SER A 143 2.42 -21.89 11.30
C SER A 143 3.39 -21.70 12.47
N LYS A 144 4.68 -21.65 12.15
CA LYS A 144 5.76 -21.43 13.11
C LYS A 144 6.33 -20.01 13.05
N PHE A 145 5.52 -19.05 12.61
CA PHE A 145 5.96 -17.65 12.58
C PHE A 145 6.38 -17.18 13.97
N GLN A 146 7.50 -16.52 14.04
CA GLN A 146 7.83 -15.74 15.22
C GLN A 146 6.94 -14.50 15.26
N ILE A 147 6.11 -14.39 16.30
CA ILE A 147 5.17 -13.29 16.47
C ILE A 147 5.67 -12.38 17.58
N ILE A 148 5.78 -11.08 17.27
CA ILE A 148 5.96 -10.03 18.26
C ILE A 148 4.59 -9.36 18.42
N GLY A 149 3.98 -9.52 19.59
CA GLY A 149 2.70 -8.91 19.93
C GLY A 149 2.90 -7.55 20.60
N SER A 150 2.09 -6.56 20.25
CA SER A 150 1.84 -5.42 21.12
C SER A 150 0.54 -5.73 21.88
N GLU A 151 0.62 -6.04 23.16
CA GLU A 151 -0.57 -6.05 24.00
C GLU A 151 -1.08 -4.61 24.13
N ARG A 152 -2.40 -4.42 24.05
CA ARG A 152 -3.01 -3.17 24.46
C ARG A 152 -2.81 -3.02 25.96
N HIS A 153 -2.08 -2.02 26.37
CA HIS A 153 -2.12 -1.53 27.75
C HIS A 153 -3.31 -0.59 27.93
#